data_2ae9e37af90137997542e1857d2a4d00
#
_entry.id   2ae9e37af90137997542e1857d2a4d00
#
_cell.length_a   1.000
_cell.length_b   1.000
_cell.length_c   1.000
_cell.angle_alpha   90.00
_cell.angle_beta   90.00
_cell.angle_gamma   90.00
#
_symmetry.space_group_name_H-M   'P 1'
#
loop_
_entity.id
_entity.type
_entity.pdbx_description
1 polymer ?
#
loop_
_entity_poly.entity_id
_entity_poly.type
_entity_poly.pdbx_seq_one_letter_code
_entity_poly.pdbx_strand_id
1 'polypeptide(L)' 'MPMTPREMIKYLKKNGFEEVSQNGSHVKMRNPETGRQAIVPYHAKAMKKGLEQAILKQAGLL' A
#
# COMPACT_ATOMS: atom_id res chain seq x y z
N MET A 1 1.24 15.67 -1.54
CA MET A 1 2.53 15.19 -2.04
C MET A 1 2.49 13.68 -2.24
N PRO A 2 3.07 13.18 -3.34
CA PRO A 2 3.08 11.72 -3.53
C PRO A 2 3.94 11.03 -2.47
N MET A 3 3.47 9.90 -2.03
CA MET A 3 4.18 9.11 -1.03
C MET A 3 5.23 8.21 -1.69
N THR A 4 6.31 7.93 -0.94
CA THR A 4 7.19 6.83 -1.32
C THR A 4 6.49 5.52 -0.96
N PRO A 5 6.91 4.38 -1.55
CA PRO A 5 6.35 3.09 -1.15
C PRO A 5 6.48 2.81 0.34
N ARG A 6 7.58 3.22 0.94
CA ARG A 6 7.79 3.07 2.38
C ARG A 6 6.73 3.84 3.17
N GLU A 7 6.45 5.07 2.76
CA GLU A 7 5.43 5.89 3.40
C GLU A 7 4.03 5.29 3.22
N MET A 8 3.76 4.75 2.04
CA MET A 8 2.49 4.10 1.79
C MET A 8 2.30 2.88 2.69
N ILE A 9 3.32 2.05 2.82
CA ILE A 9 3.25 0.88 3.70
C ILE A 9 2.99 1.31 5.14
N LYS A 10 3.69 2.34 5.58
CA LYS A 10 3.52 2.88 6.92
C LYS A 10 2.09 3.40 7.14
N TYR A 11 1.56 4.09 6.15
CA TYR A 11 0.20 4.61 6.20
C TYR A 11 -0.82 3.47 6.25
N LEU A 12 -0.63 2.44 5.44
CA LEU A 12 -1.51 1.28 5.44
C LEU A 12 -1.48 0.55 6.79
N LYS A 13 -0.31 0.38 7.37
CA LYS A 13 -0.18 -0.24 8.69
C LYS A 13 -0.93 0.57 9.74
N LYS A 14 -0.85 1.88 9.65
CA LYS A 14 -1.55 2.77 10.57
C LYS A 14 -3.07 2.61 10.45
N ASN A 15 -3.55 2.16 9.31
CA ASN A 15 -4.97 1.96 9.05
C ASN A 15 -5.39 0.49 9.15
N GLY A 16 -4.61 -0.32 9.85
CA GLY A 16 -4.99 -1.70 10.16
C GLY A 16 -4.51 -2.74 9.16
N PHE A 17 -3.68 -2.37 8.20
CA PHE A 17 -3.15 -3.32 7.24
C PHE A 17 -1.88 -3.96 7.78
N GLU A 18 -1.66 -5.22 7.37
CA GLU A 18 -0.46 -5.97 7.71
C GLU A 18 0.22 -6.43 6.43
N GLU A 19 1.54 -6.50 6.47
CA GLU A 19 2.30 -7.06 5.37
C GLU A 19 2.18 -8.58 5.41
N VAL A 20 1.61 -9.18 4.37
CA VAL A 20 1.40 -10.63 4.35
C VAL A 20 2.40 -11.37 3.49
N SER A 21 2.96 -10.71 2.48
CA SER A 21 3.99 -11.32 1.65
C SER A 21 4.72 -10.25 0.85
N GLN A 22 5.88 -10.62 0.35
CA GLN A 22 6.63 -9.77 -0.57
C GLN A 22 7.14 -10.66 -1.69
N ASN A 23 6.78 -10.32 -2.90
CA ASN A 23 7.20 -11.04 -4.09
C ASN A 23 7.98 -10.08 -4.99
N GLY A 24 9.31 -10.20 -4.96
CA GLY A 24 10.17 -9.25 -5.64
C GLY A 24 9.99 -7.86 -5.07
N SER A 25 9.63 -6.91 -5.92
CA SER A 25 9.42 -5.53 -5.51
C SER A 25 7.96 -5.23 -5.13
N HIS A 26 7.09 -6.26 -5.08
CA HIS A 26 5.69 -6.06 -4.73
C HIS A 26 5.42 -6.53 -3.31
N VAL A 27 4.93 -5.62 -2.48
CA VAL A 27 4.59 -5.90 -1.09
C VAL A 27 3.07 -6.00 -0.99
N LYS A 28 2.59 -7.16 -0.56
CA LYS A 28 1.16 -7.38 -0.40
C LYS A 28 0.74 -7.06 1.02
N MET A 29 -0.22 -6.17 1.15
CA MET A 29 -0.79 -5.75 2.42
C MET A 29 -2.23 -6.21 2.50
N ARG A 30 -2.67 -6.59 3.69
CA ARG A 30 -4.05 -7.02 3.90
C ARG A 30 -4.58 -6.50 5.24
N ASN A 31 -5.83 -6.07 5.22
CA ASN A 31 -6.52 -5.68 6.44
C ASN A 31 -7.35 -6.87 6.91
N PRO A 32 -7.01 -7.49 8.05
CA PRO A 32 -7.73 -8.67 8.52
C PRO A 32 -9.16 -8.37 8.96
N GLU A 33 -9.47 -7.13 9.29
CA GLU A 33 -10.81 -6.76 9.71
C GLU A 33 -11.78 -6.62 8.53
N THR A 34 -11.31 -6.04 7.44
CA THR A 34 -12.16 -5.78 6.28
C THR A 34 -11.98 -6.80 5.16
N GLY A 35 -10.86 -7.55 5.20
CA GLY A 35 -10.48 -8.46 4.12
C GLY A 35 -9.92 -7.77 2.89
N ARG A 36 -9.79 -6.45 2.92
CA ARG A 36 -9.25 -5.73 1.77
C ARG A 36 -7.75 -5.95 1.64
N GLN A 37 -7.28 -5.93 0.41
CA GLN A 37 -5.88 -6.12 0.09
C GLN A 37 -5.40 -4.98 -0.79
N ALA A 38 -4.12 -4.68 -0.67
CA ALA A 38 -3.49 -3.69 -1.52
C ALA A 38 -2.07 -4.14 -1.81
N ILE A 39 -1.59 -3.89 -3.02
CA ILE A 39 -0.24 -4.24 -3.41
C ILE A 39 0.54 -2.95 -3.64
N VAL A 40 1.68 -2.84 -2.95
CA VAL A 40 2.54 -1.67 -3.02
C VAL A 40 3.80 -2.05 -3.79
N PRO A 41 4.02 -1.49 -4.98
CA PRO A 41 5.28 -1.70 -5.68
C PRO A 41 6.38 -0.94 -4.94
N TYR A 42 7.35 -1.68 -4.41
CA TYR A 42 8.40 -1.11 -3.57
C TYR A 42 9.59 -0.69 -4.42
N HIS A 43 9.62 0.59 -4.75
CA HIS A 43 10.72 1.20 -5.47
C HIS A 43 11.30 2.33 -4.62
N ALA A 44 12.53 2.76 -4.95
CA ALA A 44 13.17 3.82 -4.19
C ALA A 44 12.53 5.20 -4.39
N LYS A 45 11.85 5.39 -5.51
CA LYS A 45 11.27 6.67 -5.87
C LYS A 45 9.84 6.81 -5.38
N ALA A 46 9.39 8.06 -5.22
CA ALA A 46 8.00 8.33 -4.89
C ALA A 46 7.08 7.80 -5.98
N MET A 47 5.91 7.36 -5.56
CA MET A 47 4.91 6.85 -6.50
C MET A 47 4.24 7.99 -7.24
N LYS A 48 3.80 7.72 -8.47
CA LYS A 48 2.99 8.67 -9.19
C LYS A 48 1.63 8.78 -8.50
N LYS A 49 1.02 9.95 -8.61
CA LYS A 49 -0.26 10.25 -7.96
C LYS A 49 -1.34 9.22 -8.32
N GLY A 50 -1.41 8.84 -9.59
CA GLY A 50 -2.40 7.85 -10.03
C GLY A 50 -2.23 6.51 -9.36
N LEU A 51 -0.99 6.04 -9.21
CA LEU A 51 -0.71 4.78 -8.54
C LEU A 51 -1.05 4.87 -7.05
N GLU A 52 -0.68 5.98 -6.42
CA GLU A 52 -1.00 6.22 -5.01
C GLU A 52 -2.50 6.12 -4.77
N GLN A 53 -3.30 6.80 -5.61
CA GLN A 53 -4.74 6.77 -5.48
C GLN A 53 -5.32 5.38 -5.74
N ALA A 54 -4.77 4.65 -6.70
CA ALA A 54 -5.22 3.30 -7.00
C ALA A 54 -5.01 2.37 -5.80
N ILE A 55 -3.86 2.48 -5.12
CA ILE A 55 -3.57 1.68 -3.94
C ILE A 55 -4.54 2.03 -2.81
N LEU A 56 -4.76 3.31 -2.58
CA LEU A 56 -5.68 3.75 -1.53
C LEU A 56 -7.12 3.31 -1.83
N LYS A 57 -7.50 3.30 -3.10
CA LYS A 57 -8.81 2.79 -3.52
C LYS A 57 -8.94 1.30 -3.23
N GLN A 58 -7.92 0.51 -3.57
CA GLN A 58 -7.91 -0.91 -3.26
C GLN A 58 -8.05 -1.16 -1.77
N ALA A 59 -7.40 -0.32 -0.98
CA ALA A 59 -7.43 -0.43 0.47
C ALA A 59 -8.73 0.08 1.08
N GLY A 60 -9.57 0.75 0.30
CA GLY A 60 -10.79 1.33 0.82
C GLY A 60 -10.56 2.60 1.64
N LEU A 61 -9.43 3.25 1.43
CA LEU A 61 -9.06 4.45 2.18
C LEU A 61 -9.23 5.74 1.37
N LEU A 62 -9.80 5.62 0.21
CA LEU A 62 -10.04 6.79 -0.64
C LEU A 62 -11.53 6.92 -0.95
#